data_bc00c170952fb1b36ae01215b16dc050
#
_entry.id   bc00c170952fb1b36ae01215b16dc050
#
_cell.length_a   1.000
_cell.length_b   1.000
_cell.length_c   1.000
_cell.angle_alpha   90.00
_cell.angle_beta   90.00
_cell.angle_gamma   90.00
#
_symmetry.space_group_name_H-M   'P 1'
#
loop_
_entity.id
_entity.type
_entity.pdbx_description
1 polymer ?
#
loop_
_entity_poly.entity_id
_entity_poly.type
_entity_poly.pdbx_seq_one_letter_code
_entity_poly.pdbx_strand_id
1 'polypeptide(L)'
;MYKRQVVNRLANEGNPKAFTFSKPHIPGYDYSFSGLKTSFLYTLRDKLQEEPDFIEKNKQDLCASLQATVIDILMNKLRRAAKDLGIKEVAVAGGVSANSGLRDAFLDHAKRFGWKVHIPKFSFTTDNAAMVAITGYYKYLDKQFCSMDAAPFARVEVKLK
;
A
#
# COMPACT_ATOMS: atom_id res chain seq x y z
N MET A 1 -4.18 9.00 -11.01
CA MET A 1 -5.20 8.19 -10.34
C MET A 1 -5.65 6.99 -11.18
N TYR A 2 -5.93 7.16 -12.46
CA TYR A 2 -6.40 6.09 -13.37
C TYR A 2 -5.49 4.84 -13.47
N LYS A 3 -4.16 5.00 -13.51
CA LYS A 3 -3.24 3.86 -13.71
C LYS A 3 -3.32 2.80 -12.60
N ARG A 4 -3.44 3.21 -11.34
CA ARG A 4 -3.53 2.27 -10.19
C ARG A 4 -4.84 1.49 -10.19
N GLN A 5 -5.94 2.13 -10.60
CA GLN A 5 -7.24 1.48 -10.70
C GLN A 5 -7.27 0.43 -11.81
N VAL A 6 -6.60 0.70 -12.95
CA VAL A 6 -6.47 -0.25 -14.05
C VAL A 6 -5.70 -1.50 -13.61
N VAL A 7 -4.55 -1.32 -12.93
CA VAL A 7 -3.77 -2.46 -12.40
C VAL A 7 -4.59 -3.29 -11.42
N ASN A 8 -5.29 -2.66 -10.47
CA ASN A 8 -6.12 -3.38 -9.51
C ASN A 8 -7.26 -4.17 -10.18
N ARG A 9 -7.91 -3.57 -11.19
CA ARG A 9 -8.96 -4.25 -11.95
C ARG A 9 -8.43 -5.49 -12.69
N LEU A 10 -7.34 -5.32 -13.44
CA LEU A 10 -6.72 -6.43 -14.18
C LEU A 10 -6.21 -7.52 -13.23
N ALA A 11 -5.66 -7.14 -12.08
CA ALA A 11 -5.17 -8.08 -11.08
C ALA A 11 -6.28 -8.99 -10.52
N ASN A 12 -7.52 -8.51 -10.45
CA ASN A 12 -8.65 -9.33 -9.97
C ASN A 12 -9.06 -10.42 -10.97
N GLU A 13 -8.62 -10.29 -12.22
CA GLU A 13 -8.94 -11.24 -13.31
C GLU A 13 -7.79 -12.22 -13.57
N GLY A 14 -6.60 -11.98 -12.98
CA GLY A 14 -5.38 -12.74 -13.25
C GLY A 14 -4.97 -13.69 -12.12
N ASN A 15 -4.00 -14.56 -12.45
CA ASN A 15 -3.41 -15.49 -11.51
C ASN A 15 -2.25 -14.81 -10.73
N PRO A 16 -2.38 -14.61 -9.40
CA PRO A 16 -1.35 -13.97 -8.58
C PRO A 16 -0.05 -14.77 -8.42
N LYS A 17 -0.03 -16.03 -8.89
CA LYS A 17 1.12 -16.94 -8.82
C LYS A 17 1.77 -17.22 -10.17
N ALA A 18 1.31 -16.57 -11.25
CA ALA A 18 1.84 -16.80 -12.60
C ALA A 18 3.29 -16.34 -12.75
N PHE A 19 3.66 -15.26 -12.07
CA PHE A 19 5.00 -14.69 -12.13
C PHE A 19 5.54 -14.43 -10.72
N THR A 20 6.87 -14.56 -10.58
CA THR A 20 7.57 -14.27 -9.31
C THR A 20 8.47 -13.07 -9.49
N PHE A 21 8.34 -12.08 -8.61
CA PHE A 21 9.17 -10.89 -8.60
C PHE A 21 10.00 -10.79 -7.33
N SER A 22 11.12 -10.08 -7.41
CA SER A 22 12.04 -9.88 -6.29
C SER A 22 11.34 -9.20 -5.11
N LYS A 23 11.55 -9.78 -3.92
CA LYS A 23 11.11 -9.23 -2.64
C LYS A 23 12.34 -8.81 -1.86
N PRO A 24 12.59 -7.51 -1.68
CA PRO A 24 13.76 -7.06 -0.93
C PRO A 24 13.64 -7.49 0.53
N HIS A 25 14.76 -7.92 1.09
CA HIS A 25 14.87 -8.24 2.51
C HIS A 25 15.75 -7.20 3.18
N ILE A 26 15.15 -6.41 4.08
CA ILE A 26 15.86 -5.46 4.94
C ILE A 26 15.56 -5.76 6.42
N PRO A 27 16.47 -5.48 7.34
CA PRO A 27 16.24 -5.68 8.77
C PRO A 27 15.12 -4.76 9.30
N GLY A 28 14.70 -5.02 10.53
CA GLY A 28 13.69 -4.18 11.21
C GLY A 28 12.31 -4.25 10.58
N TYR A 29 11.53 -3.17 10.80
CA TYR A 29 10.14 -3.06 10.35
C TYR A 29 9.96 -2.16 9.13
N ASP A 30 11.02 -1.55 8.64
CA ASP A 30 10.99 -0.68 7.48
C ASP A 30 10.60 -1.43 6.21
N TYR A 31 9.89 -0.73 5.32
CA TYR A 31 9.53 -1.24 4.02
C TYR A 31 10.62 -0.90 2.99
N SER A 32 10.88 -1.84 2.10
CA SER A 32 11.69 -1.60 0.91
C SER A 32 10.98 -2.18 -0.33
N PHE A 33 11.06 -1.45 -1.41
CA PHE A 33 10.65 -1.89 -2.74
C PHE A 33 11.81 -1.83 -3.73
N SER A 34 13.03 -1.75 -3.21
CA SER A 34 14.24 -1.74 -4.03
C SER A 34 14.35 -3.03 -4.83
N GLY A 35 14.68 -2.92 -6.09
CA GLY A 35 14.79 -4.07 -7.00
C GLY A 35 13.46 -4.62 -7.55
N LEU A 36 12.30 -4.35 -6.93
CA LEU A 36 11.02 -4.84 -7.43
C LEU A 36 10.70 -4.29 -8.83
N LYS A 37 10.85 -2.97 -9.03
CA LYS A 37 10.66 -2.34 -10.35
C LYS A 37 11.61 -2.91 -11.39
N THR A 38 12.88 -3.08 -11.04
CA THR A 38 13.91 -3.62 -11.94
C THR A 38 13.63 -5.08 -12.30
N SER A 39 13.27 -5.90 -11.32
CA SER A 39 12.86 -7.29 -11.52
C SER A 39 11.69 -7.41 -12.48
N PHE A 40 10.65 -6.59 -12.28
CA PHE A 40 9.48 -6.55 -13.17
C PHE A 40 9.87 -6.14 -14.59
N LEU A 41 10.67 -5.08 -14.75
CA LEU A 41 11.10 -4.60 -16.07
C LEU A 41 11.97 -5.61 -16.81
N TYR A 42 12.87 -6.29 -16.11
CA TYR A 42 13.71 -7.33 -16.74
C TYR A 42 12.88 -8.54 -17.15
N THR A 43 11.95 -8.98 -16.31
CA THR A 43 11.00 -10.04 -16.70
C THR A 43 10.25 -9.67 -17.99
N LEU A 44 9.73 -8.44 -18.08
CA LEU A 44 9.04 -8.00 -19.29
C LEU A 44 9.97 -7.96 -20.49
N ARG A 45 11.17 -7.39 -20.35
CA ARG A 45 12.14 -7.30 -21.45
C ARG A 45 12.52 -8.67 -22.00
N ASP A 46 12.86 -9.60 -21.10
CA ASP A 46 13.33 -10.92 -21.48
C ASP A 46 12.20 -11.73 -22.16
N LYS A 47 10.96 -11.61 -21.63
CA LYS A 47 9.81 -12.27 -22.23
C LYS A 47 9.35 -11.67 -23.57
N LEU A 48 9.49 -10.36 -23.75
CA LEU A 48 9.18 -9.71 -25.04
C LEU A 48 10.19 -10.07 -26.14
N GLN A 49 11.42 -10.46 -25.81
CA GLN A 49 12.39 -11.00 -26.77
C GLN A 49 11.97 -12.38 -27.28
N GLU A 50 11.34 -13.19 -26.43
CA GLU A 50 10.84 -14.53 -26.78
C GLU A 50 9.49 -14.46 -27.52
N GLU A 51 8.59 -13.56 -27.08
CA GLU A 51 7.22 -13.44 -27.55
C GLU A 51 6.78 -11.96 -27.60
N PRO A 52 6.69 -11.36 -28.81
CA PRO A 52 6.38 -9.93 -28.96
C PRO A 52 5.02 -9.51 -28.39
N ASP A 53 4.02 -10.38 -28.36
CA ASP A 53 2.68 -10.16 -27.85
C ASP A 53 2.48 -10.64 -26.39
N PHE A 54 3.57 -10.99 -25.70
CA PHE A 54 3.58 -11.51 -24.34
C PHE A 54 2.77 -10.65 -23.36
N ILE A 55 2.94 -9.32 -23.38
CA ILE A 55 2.25 -8.42 -22.46
C ILE A 55 0.74 -8.47 -22.68
N GLU A 56 0.29 -8.46 -23.93
CA GLU A 56 -1.15 -8.48 -24.23
C GLU A 56 -1.80 -9.79 -23.77
N LYS A 57 -1.12 -10.90 -23.92
CA LYS A 57 -1.61 -12.21 -23.50
C LYS A 57 -1.60 -12.40 -21.98
N ASN A 58 -0.66 -11.76 -21.28
CA ASN A 58 -0.40 -12.02 -19.85
C ASN A 58 -0.66 -10.82 -18.93
N LYS A 59 -1.28 -9.75 -19.41
CA LYS A 59 -1.42 -8.50 -18.63
C LYS A 59 -2.18 -8.65 -17.32
N GLN A 60 -3.19 -9.51 -17.27
CA GLN A 60 -3.93 -9.79 -16.05
C GLN A 60 -3.04 -10.49 -15.02
N ASP A 61 -2.34 -11.52 -15.45
CA ASP A 61 -1.44 -12.32 -14.61
C ASP A 61 -0.24 -11.50 -14.13
N LEU A 62 0.34 -10.66 -14.99
CA LEU A 62 1.40 -9.72 -14.62
C LEU A 62 0.93 -8.74 -13.55
N CYS A 63 -0.26 -8.15 -13.72
CA CYS A 63 -0.86 -7.25 -12.74
C CYS A 63 -1.17 -7.97 -11.43
N ALA A 64 -1.74 -9.17 -11.48
CA ALA A 64 -2.07 -9.97 -10.31
C ALA A 64 -0.82 -10.37 -9.52
N SER A 65 0.21 -10.87 -10.20
CA SER A 65 1.47 -11.29 -9.57
C SER A 65 2.24 -10.11 -8.98
N LEU A 66 2.26 -8.96 -9.65
CA LEU A 66 2.88 -7.75 -9.12
C LEU A 66 2.13 -7.24 -7.88
N GLN A 67 0.80 -7.16 -7.94
CA GLN A 67 -0.04 -6.75 -6.81
C GLN A 67 0.16 -7.68 -5.61
N ALA A 68 0.12 -8.98 -5.82
CA ALA A 68 0.35 -9.98 -4.78
C ALA A 68 1.73 -9.83 -4.14
N THR A 69 2.77 -9.57 -4.93
CA THR A 69 4.14 -9.33 -4.42
C THR A 69 4.21 -8.09 -3.53
N VAL A 70 3.59 -6.98 -3.93
CA VAL A 70 3.53 -5.74 -3.13
C VAL A 70 2.78 -5.97 -1.83
N ILE A 71 1.62 -6.62 -1.89
CA ILE A 71 0.81 -6.93 -0.71
C ILE A 71 1.58 -7.83 0.26
N ASP A 72 2.28 -8.84 -0.25
CA ASP A 72 3.07 -9.73 0.58
C ASP A 72 4.22 -9.02 1.30
N ILE A 73 4.92 -8.10 0.63
CA ILE A 73 5.95 -7.26 1.25
C ILE A 73 5.34 -6.46 2.41
N LEU A 74 4.19 -5.81 2.20
CA LEU A 74 3.52 -5.00 3.22
C LEU A 74 3.05 -5.85 4.40
N MET A 75 2.32 -6.93 4.12
CA MET A 75 1.70 -7.75 5.16
C MET A 75 2.73 -8.54 5.97
N ASN A 76 3.83 -8.99 5.38
CA ASN A 76 4.89 -9.69 6.10
C ASN A 76 5.56 -8.79 7.15
N LYS A 77 5.87 -7.54 6.80
CA LYS A 77 6.45 -6.58 7.76
C LYS A 77 5.45 -6.17 8.84
N LEU A 78 4.21 -5.87 8.45
CA LEU A 78 3.16 -5.54 9.40
C LEU A 78 2.94 -6.68 10.42
N ARG A 79 2.84 -7.92 9.93
CA ARG A 79 2.67 -9.10 10.76
C ARG A 79 3.83 -9.27 11.75
N ARG A 80 5.06 -9.09 11.27
CA ARG A 80 6.26 -9.16 12.11
C ARG A 80 6.21 -8.09 13.20
N ALA A 81 5.98 -6.83 12.82
CA ALA A 81 5.89 -5.72 13.77
C ALA A 81 4.78 -5.94 14.81
N ALA A 82 3.58 -6.32 14.36
CA ALA A 82 2.45 -6.58 15.25
C ALA A 82 2.76 -7.71 16.25
N LYS A 83 3.41 -8.79 15.79
CA LYS A 83 3.82 -9.90 16.65
C LYS A 83 4.87 -9.48 17.67
N ASP A 84 5.96 -8.86 17.20
CA ASP A 84 7.12 -8.53 18.05
C ASP A 84 6.79 -7.44 19.09
N LEU A 85 5.86 -6.53 18.76
CA LEU A 85 5.41 -5.44 19.62
C LEU A 85 4.12 -5.75 20.40
N GLY A 86 3.55 -6.94 20.23
CA GLY A 86 2.31 -7.34 20.91
C GLY A 86 1.07 -6.56 20.47
N ILE A 87 1.08 -5.91 19.30
CA ILE A 87 -0.01 -5.07 18.79
C ILE A 87 -1.09 -5.95 18.16
N LYS A 88 -2.33 -5.72 18.55
CA LYS A 88 -3.51 -6.39 18.00
C LYS A 88 -4.50 -5.44 17.30
N GLU A 89 -4.23 -4.16 17.28
CA GLU A 89 -5.07 -3.16 16.63
C GLU A 89 -4.27 -2.46 15.54
N VAL A 90 -4.70 -2.58 14.30
CA VAL A 90 -3.97 -2.10 13.12
C VAL A 90 -4.89 -1.30 12.21
N ALA A 91 -4.33 -0.29 11.56
CA ALA A 91 -5.06 0.57 10.64
C ALA A 91 -4.32 0.70 9.31
N VAL A 92 -5.08 0.91 8.23
CA VAL A 92 -4.55 1.28 6.93
C VAL A 92 -5.17 2.61 6.49
N ALA A 93 -4.35 3.51 5.93
CA ALA A 93 -4.80 4.81 5.45
C ALA A 93 -4.10 5.20 4.15
N GLY A 94 -4.52 6.33 3.55
CA GLY A 94 -3.96 6.86 2.33
C GLY A 94 -4.47 6.17 1.06
N GLY A 95 -4.06 6.66 -0.11
CA GLY A 95 -4.60 6.23 -1.41
C GLY A 95 -4.41 4.74 -1.74
N VAL A 96 -3.39 4.07 -1.18
CA VAL A 96 -3.17 2.63 -1.38
C VAL A 96 -4.20 1.79 -0.63
N SER A 97 -4.80 2.31 0.44
CA SER A 97 -5.88 1.63 1.17
C SER A 97 -7.16 1.43 0.35
N ALA A 98 -7.25 2.03 -0.85
CA ALA A 98 -8.31 1.78 -1.81
C ALA A 98 -8.14 0.46 -2.59
N ASN A 99 -6.95 -0.16 -2.55
CA ASN A 99 -6.69 -1.41 -3.26
C ASN A 99 -7.47 -2.57 -2.62
N SER A 100 -8.30 -3.25 -3.42
CA SER A 100 -9.17 -4.34 -2.94
C SER A 100 -8.35 -5.51 -2.39
N GLY A 101 -7.31 -5.96 -3.10
CA GLY A 101 -6.47 -7.07 -2.65
C GLY A 101 -5.76 -6.79 -1.33
N LEU A 102 -5.34 -5.53 -1.09
CA LEU A 102 -4.77 -5.14 0.20
C LEU A 102 -5.82 -5.20 1.32
N ARG A 103 -7.04 -4.73 1.07
CA ARG A 103 -8.15 -4.81 2.04
C ARG A 103 -8.48 -6.25 2.41
N ASP A 104 -8.57 -7.12 1.41
CA ASP A 104 -8.82 -8.54 1.61
C ASP A 104 -7.71 -9.18 2.43
N ALA A 105 -6.44 -8.89 2.12
CA ALA A 105 -5.30 -9.36 2.90
C ALA A 105 -5.33 -8.87 4.36
N PHE A 106 -5.74 -7.62 4.62
CA PHE A 106 -5.93 -7.12 5.98
C PHE A 106 -7.01 -7.88 6.73
N LEU A 107 -8.16 -8.13 6.10
CA LEU A 107 -9.28 -8.86 6.70
C LEU A 107 -8.91 -10.32 6.97
N ASP A 108 -8.19 -10.97 6.07
CA ASP A 108 -7.73 -12.35 6.26
C ASP A 108 -6.72 -12.46 7.40
N HIS A 109 -5.78 -11.51 7.50
CA HIS A 109 -4.84 -11.46 8.62
C HIS A 109 -5.55 -11.14 9.94
N ALA A 110 -6.58 -10.28 9.92
CA ALA A 110 -7.40 -10.00 11.09
C ALA A 110 -8.05 -11.26 11.65
N LYS A 111 -8.68 -12.06 10.78
CA LYS A 111 -9.27 -13.35 11.17
C LYS A 111 -8.21 -14.32 11.70
N ARG A 112 -7.07 -14.42 11.00
CA ARG A 112 -6.02 -15.40 11.32
C ARG A 112 -5.26 -15.08 12.60
N PHE A 113 -5.01 -13.80 12.88
CA PHE A 113 -4.17 -13.35 14.01
C PHE A 113 -4.94 -12.65 15.12
N GLY A 114 -6.27 -12.59 15.03
CA GLY A 114 -7.12 -11.94 16.01
C GLY A 114 -6.90 -10.43 16.08
N TRP A 115 -6.64 -9.78 14.93
CA TRP A 115 -6.46 -8.33 14.89
C TRP A 115 -7.79 -7.60 14.79
N LYS A 116 -7.89 -6.48 15.48
CA LYS A 116 -8.89 -5.45 15.21
C LYS A 116 -8.35 -4.54 14.12
N VAL A 117 -9.02 -4.48 12.97
CA VAL A 117 -8.55 -3.70 11.81
C VAL A 117 -9.44 -2.50 11.56
N HIS A 118 -8.81 -1.38 11.21
CA HIS A 118 -9.45 -0.14 10.82
C HIS A 118 -9.14 0.14 9.35
N ILE A 119 -10.15 -0.01 8.51
CA ILE A 119 -10.07 0.24 7.08
C ILE A 119 -11.05 1.37 6.76
N PRO A 120 -10.60 2.51 6.20
CA PRO A 120 -11.47 3.65 5.92
C PRO A 120 -12.48 3.31 4.83
N LYS A 121 -13.64 3.99 4.84
CA LYS A 121 -14.55 4.00 3.70
C LYS A 121 -13.80 4.48 2.46
N PHE A 122 -14.19 3.99 1.29
CA PHE A 122 -13.51 4.30 0.04
C PHE A 122 -13.40 5.81 -0.23
N SER A 123 -14.44 6.57 0.11
CA SER A 123 -14.48 8.04 -0.01
C SER A 123 -13.43 8.77 0.83
N PHE A 124 -12.83 8.11 1.84
CA PHE A 124 -11.84 8.71 2.74
C PHE A 124 -10.42 8.15 2.51
N THR A 125 -10.18 7.45 1.39
CA THR A 125 -8.86 6.89 1.08
C THR A 125 -7.89 7.91 0.48
N THR A 126 -8.38 8.99 -0.08
CA THR A 126 -7.59 10.11 -0.63
C THR A 126 -7.82 11.38 0.17
N ASP A 127 -7.01 12.39 -0.05
CA ASP A 127 -7.13 13.70 0.58
C ASP A 127 -8.54 14.26 0.39
N ASN A 128 -9.15 14.72 1.48
CA ASN A 128 -10.50 15.26 1.47
C ASN A 128 -10.70 16.31 2.59
N ALA A 129 -11.69 17.16 2.42
CA ALA A 129 -11.97 18.25 3.35
C ALA A 129 -12.32 17.75 4.76
N ALA A 130 -12.94 16.57 4.91
CA ALA A 130 -13.27 16.02 6.22
C ALA A 130 -12.03 15.68 7.05
N MET A 131 -10.93 15.23 6.41
CA MET A 131 -9.66 14.98 7.11
C MET A 131 -9.06 16.26 7.66
N VAL A 132 -9.13 17.36 6.90
CA VAL A 132 -8.66 18.67 7.34
C VAL A 132 -9.55 19.20 8.46
N ALA A 133 -10.86 19.11 8.30
CA ALA A 133 -11.82 19.60 9.28
C ALA A 133 -11.69 18.89 10.63
N ILE A 134 -11.60 17.55 10.65
CA ILE A 134 -11.47 16.79 11.91
C ILE A 134 -10.12 17.06 12.60
N THR A 135 -9.05 17.20 11.82
CA THR A 135 -7.73 17.56 12.36
C THR A 135 -7.76 18.99 12.96
N GLY A 136 -8.40 19.91 12.26
CA GLY A 136 -8.59 21.28 12.74
C GLY A 136 -9.43 21.33 14.02
N TYR A 137 -10.49 20.51 14.11
CA TYR A 137 -11.32 20.41 15.30
C TYR A 137 -10.52 19.97 16.55
N TYR A 138 -9.71 18.92 16.45
CA TYR A 138 -8.89 18.48 17.58
C TYR A 138 -7.83 19.53 17.94
N LYS A 139 -7.18 20.16 16.97
CA LYS A 139 -6.24 21.25 17.23
C LYS A 139 -6.91 22.43 17.92
N TYR A 140 -8.15 22.75 17.54
CA TYR A 140 -8.95 23.78 18.21
C TYR A 140 -9.21 23.44 19.69
N LEU A 141 -9.63 22.19 19.99
CA LEU A 141 -9.82 21.74 21.36
C LEU A 141 -8.54 21.83 22.20
N ASP A 142 -7.40 21.47 21.60
CA ASP A 142 -6.08 21.53 22.23
C ASP A 142 -5.49 22.95 22.25
N LYS A 143 -6.23 23.96 21.79
CA LYS A 143 -5.80 25.39 21.70
C LYS A 143 -4.50 25.56 20.90
N GLN A 144 -4.26 24.71 19.91
CA GLN A 144 -3.11 24.77 19.01
C GLN A 144 -3.42 25.73 17.85
N PHE A 145 -3.09 26.98 18.03
CA PHE A 145 -3.24 28.02 17.01
C PHE A 145 -1.87 28.43 16.48
N CYS A 146 -1.81 28.80 15.21
CA CYS A 146 -0.64 29.45 14.61
C CYS A 146 -0.89 30.96 14.45
N SER A 147 0.16 31.72 14.25
CA SER A 147 0.06 33.15 13.90
C SER A 147 -0.49 33.32 12.48
N MET A 148 -1.01 34.51 12.17
CA MET A 148 -1.63 34.81 10.87
C MET A 148 -0.62 34.88 9.72
N ASP A 149 0.66 35.00 10.03
CA ASP A 149 1.79 35.03 9.10
C ASP A 149 2.44 33.66 8.87
N ALA A 150 1.84 32.58 9.41
CA ALA A 150 2.36 31.23 9.23
C ALA A 150 2.40 30.84 7.76
N ALA A 151 3.60 30.60 7.24
CA ALA A 151 3.81 30.15 5.86
C ALA A 151 3.48 28.67 5.70
N PRO A 152 2.85 28.25 4.59
CA PRO A 152 2.61 26.84 4.31
C PRO A 152 3.93 26.13 3.95
N PHE A 153 4.08 24.88 4.38
CA PHE A 153 5.23 24.04 4.05
C PHE A 153 4.82 22.93 3.08
N ALA A 154 5.63 22.72 2.04
CA ALA A 154 5.42 21.65 1.09
C ALA A 154 5.81 20.26 1.64
N ARG A 155 6.72 20.21 2.61
CA ARG A 155 7.16 18.98 3.29
C ARG A 155 7.41 19.29 4.77
N VAL A 156 6.93 18.39 5.62
CA VAL A 156 7.21 18.40 7.05
C VAL A 156 8.03 17.14 7.36
N GLU A 157 9.19 17.32 8.02
CA GLU A 157 9.92 16.19 8.58
C GLU A 157 9.18 15.66 9.81
N VAL A 158 8.70 14.43 9.72
CA VAL A 158 8.11 13.75 10.87
C VAL A 158 9.26 13.26 11.75
N LYS A 159 9.55 13.99 12.82
CA LYS A 159 10.46 13.49 13.86
C LYS A 159 9.67 12.50 14.71
N LEU A 160 9.95 11.22 14.56
CA LEU A 160 9.49 10.19 15.50
C LEU A 160 10.22 10.43 16.82
N LYS A 161 9.48 10.64 17.89
CA LYS A 161 10.03 10.69 19.25
C LYS A 161 10.24 9.28 19.77
#